data_44f450d725d8727015e3a6326f213637
#
_entry.id   44f450d725d8727015e3a6326f213637
#
_cell.length_a   1.000
_cell.length_b   1.000
_cell.length_c   1.000
_cell.angle_alpha   90.00
_cell.angle_beta   90.00
_cell.angle_gamma   90.00
#
_symmetry.space_group_name_H-M   'P 1'
#
loop_
_entity.id
_entity.type
_entity.pdbx_description
1 polymer ?
#
loop_
_entity_poly.entity_id
_entity_poly.type
_entity_poly.pdbx_seq_one_letter_code
_entity_poly.pdbx_strand_id
1 'polypeptide(L)'
;MIYLDNAATTMIKPEAVARAMTDAMRRAASPGRGGHVPAMTAAEIVYRCRENASELFNVPEPERIVFTMNATHALNIAIRSLAHKGTRVLVSGYEHNSVTRPLAQLGADIAVASSAPFDRNGILKAFRDKIPAAELVVCTHVSNVFGFILPVYEIADMCRRAGVPFILDASQSAGVLEVDYQALGAAFIAMPGHKALFGPQGTGILICGVEGEPLLSGGSGSDSIPQLMPEYLPDRM
;
A
#
# COMPACT_ATOMS: atom_id res chain seq x y z
N MET A 1 24.71 20.35 -3.68
CA MET A 1 24.51 19.39 -2.57
C MET A 1 24.30 18.00 -3.16
N ILE A 2 24.97 16.97 -2.61
CA ILE A 2 24.72 15.57 -2.96
C ILE A 2 23.78 15.01 -1.89
N TYR A 3 22.61 14.48 -2.31
CA TYR A 3 21.62 13.87 -1.41
C TYR A 3 21.51 12.37 -1.72
N LEU A 4 21.81 11.53 -0.72
CA LEU A 4 21.88 10.07 -0.85
C LEU A 4 20.87 9.34 0.05
N ASP A 5 19.90 10.06 0.64
CA ASP A 5 18.91 9.49 1.57
C ASP A 5 17.48 9.42 0.97
N ASN A 6 17.39 9.09 -0.32
CA ASN A 6 16.08 8.94 -0.98
C ASN A 6 15.25 7.75 -0.44
N ALA A 7 15.89 6.80 0.22
CA ALA A 7 15.19 5.70 0.90
C ALA A 7 14.32 6.19 2.07
N ALA A 8 14.72 7.30 2.72
CA ALA A 8 13.89 7.95 3.74
C ALA A 8 12.76 8.77 3.09
N THR A 9 13.12 9.68 2.19
CA THR A 9 12.19 10.51 1.40
C THR A 9 12.92 11.13 0.22
N THR A 10 12.24 11.36 -0.89
CA THR A 10 12.84 12.11 -2.01
C THR A 10 12.87 13.59 -1.70
N MET A 11 14.07 14.17 -1.68
CA MET A 11 14.24 15.60 -1.40
C MET A 11 13.87 16.47 -2.61
N ILE A 12 14.42 16.14 -3.78
CA ILE A 12 14.19 16.92 -5.01
C ILE A 12 12.96 16.35 -5.73
N LYS A 13 11.90 17.14 -5.75
CA LYS A 13 10.66 16.78 -6.46
C LYS A 13 10.58 17.56 -7.78
N PRO A 14 9.95 16.98 -8.82
CA PRO A 14 9.66 17.73 -10.05
C PRO A 14 8.86 19.01 -9.75
N GLU A 15 9.18 20.09 -10.42
CA GLU A 15 8.48 21.38 -10.22
C GLU A 15 6.98 21.27 -10.49
N ALA A 16 6.58 20.37 -11.38
CA ALA A 16 5.17 20.09 -11.67
C ALA A 16 4.37 19.69 -10.40
N VAL A 17 5.02 19.01 -9.43
CA VAL A 17 4.39 18.62 -8.16
C VAL A 17 4.03 19.86 -7.34
N ALA A 18 4.97 20.79 -7.16
CA ALA A 18 4.72 22.03 -6.42
C ALA A 18 3.64 22.89 -7.09
N ARG A 19 3.66 22.98 -8.43
CA ARG A 19 2.63 23.69 -9.20
C ARG A 19 1.25 23.07 -9.01
N ALA A 20 1.13 21.75 -9.17
CA ALA A 20 -0.14 21.06 -9.01
C ALA A 20 -0.74 21.23 -7.60
N MET A 21 0.11 21.14 -6.56
CA MET A 21 -0.32 21.39 -5.18
C MET A 21 -0.84 22.83 -4.99
N THR A 22 -0.12 23.83 -5.50
CA THR A 22 -0.51 25.23 -5.41
C THR A 22 -1.82 25.50 -6.15
N ASP A 23 -2.00 24.92 -7.32
CA ASP A 23 -3.24 25.05 -8.10
C ASP A 23 -4.41 24.38 -7.40
N ALA A 24 -4.23 23.17 -6.84
CA ALA A 24 -5.26 22.50 -6.08
C ALA A 24 -5.71 23.35 -4.87
N MET A 25 -4.77 23.89 -4.08
CA MET A 25 -5.10 24.75 -2.93
C MET A 25 -5.89 26.01 -3.31
N ARG A 26 -5.73 26.52 -4.53
CA ARG A 26 -6.41 27.75 -5.00
C ARG A 26 -7.78 27.47 -5.63
N ARG A 27 -8.00 26.29 -6.19
CA ARG A 27 -9.13 26.00 -7.09
C ARG A 27 -10.06 24.92 -6.59
N ALA A 28 -9.57 24.00 -5.74
CA ALA A 28 -10.32 22.87 -5.27
C ALA A 28 -10.97 23.14 -3.91
N ALA A 29 -12.17 22.56 -3.71
CA ALA A 29 -12.87 22.53 -2.44
C ALA A 29 -13.03 21.07 -1.97
N SER A 30 -14.08 20.76 -1.19
CA SER A 30 -14.33 19.40 -0.73
C SER A 30 -14.82 18.51 -1.87
N PRO A 31 -14.14 17.41 -2.20
CA PRO A 31 -14.61 16.49 -3.24
C PRO A 31 -15.91 15.79 -2.81
N GLY A 32 -16.80 15.52 -3.77
CA GLY A 32 -17.98 14.67 -3.60
C GLY A 32 -19.17 15.28 -2.84
N ARG A 33 -19.11 16.53 -2.35
CA ARG A 33 -20.17 17.15 -1.54
C ARG A 33 -20.90 18.32 -2.20
N GLY A 34 -20.69 18.59 -3.47
CA GLY A 34 -21.40 19.70 -4.13
C GLY A 34 -21.24 19.68 -5.64
N GLY A 35 -22.28 20.18 -6.34
CA GLY A 35 -22.28 20.32 -7.80
C GLY A 35 -21.60 21.61 -8.28
N HIS A 36 -20.94 22.39 -7.41
CA HIS A 36 -20.26 23.62 -7.81
C HIS A 36 -18.84 23.36 -8.32
N VAL A 37 -18.35 24.24 -9.18
CA VAL A 37 -17.08 24.08 -9.90
C VAL A 37 -15.89 23.68 -8.99
N PRO A 38 -15.62 24.32 -7.85
CA PRO A 38 -14.50 23.94 -7.00
C PRO A 38 -14.60 22.52 -6.41
N ALA A 39 -15.81 22.02 -6.11
CA ALA A 39 -16.00 20.66 -5.62
C ALA A 39 -15.80 19.64 -6.74
N MET A 40 -16.29 19.93 -7.93
CA MET A 40 -16.06 19.08 -9.11
C MET A 40 -14.58 19.04 -9.51
N THR A 41 -13.87 20.18 -9.43
CA THR A 41 -12.42 20.25 -9.64
C THR A 41 -11.67 19.35 -8.65
N ALA A 42 -12.05 19.36 -7.37
CA ALA A 42 -11.44 18.49 -6.38
C ALA A 42 -11.69 17.01 -6.67
N ALA A 43 -12.91 16.63 -7.02
CA ALA A 43 -13.28 15.26 -7.38
C ALA A 43 -12.52 14.79 -8.62
N GLU A 44 -12.37 15.64 -9.63
CA GLU A 44 -11.60 15.33 -10.84
C GLU A 44 -10.12 15.12 -10.54
N ILE A 45 -9.50 15.95 -9.69
CA ILE A 45 -8.09 15.79 -9.29
C ILE A 45 -7.88 14.43 -8.61
N VAL A 46 -8.78 14.06 -7.69
CA VAL A 46 -8.72 12.77 -6.98
C VAL A 46 -8.88 11.62 -7.98
N TYR A 47 -9.88 11.66 -8.85
CA TYR A 47 -10.16 10.60 -9.80
C TYR A 47 -9.02 10.42 -10.82
N ARG A 48 -8.51 11.50 -11.40
CA ARG A 48 -7.35 11.45 -12.32
C ARG A 48 -6.10 10.91 -11.64
N CYS A 49 -5.90 11.18 -10.36
CA CYS A 49 -4.78 10.59 -9.63
C CYS A 49 -4.94 9.06 -9.50
N ARG A 50 -6.17 8.56 -9.30
CA ARG A 50 -6.47 7.12 -9.32
C ARG A 50 -6.23 6.51 -10.70
N GLU A 51 -6.71 7.16 -11.77
CA GLU A 51 -6.48 6.70 -13.15
C GLU A 51 -4.98 6.59 -13.45
N ASN A 52 -4.19 7.61 -13.12
CA ASN A 52 -2.74 7.60 -13.33
C ASN A 52 -2.05 6.48 -12.53
N ALA A 53 -2.47 6.26 -11.28
CA ALA A 53 -1.93 5.18 -10.47
C ALA A 53 -2.38 3.80 -11.00
N SER A 54 -3.62 3.69 -11.47
CA SER A 54 -4.18 2.51 -12.13
C SER A 54 -3.36 2.11 -13.36
N GLU A 55 -3.04 3.07 -14.22
CA GLU A 55 -2.18 2.85 -15.38
C GLU A 55 -0.75 2.44 -14.96
N LEU A 56 -0.14 3.17 -14.00
CA LEU A 56 1.23 2.94 -13.56
C LEU A 56 1.44 1.55 -12.94
N PHE A 57 0.44 1.03 -12.23
CA PHE A 57 0.53 -0.22 -11.48
C PHE A 57 -0.27 -1.37 -12.11
N ASN A 58 -0.80 -1.18 -13.32
CA ASN A 58 -1.62 -2.16 -14.04
C ASN A 58 -2.84 -2.63 -13.21
N VAL A 59 -3.59 -1.68 -12.63
CA VAL A 59 -4.82 -1.92 -11.87
C VAL A 59 -6.01 -1.70 -12.80
N PRO A 60 -6.89 -2.69 -13.05
CA PRO A 60 -7.97 -2.53 -14.04
C PRO A 60 -9.02 -1.47 -13.65
N GLU A 61 -9.25 -1.33 -12.34
CA GLU A 61 -10.33 -0.51 -11.79
C GLU A 61 -9.72 0.58 -10.88
N PRO A 62 -9.76 1.87 -11.27
CA PRO A 62 -9.22 2.97 -10.47
C PRO A 62 -9.78 3.05 -9.05
N GLU A 63 -10.98 2.53 -8.82
CA GLU A 63 -11.66 2.46 -7.53
C GLU A 63 -10.93 1.58 -6.51
N ARG A 64 -10.08 0.66 -6.97
CA ARG A 64 -9.18 -0.14 -6.12
C ARG A 64 -8.01 0.65 -5.53
N ILE A 65 -7.83 1.89 -5.97
CA ILE A 65 -6.79 2.79 -5.48
C ILE A 65 -7.34 3.62 -4.32
N VAL A 66 -6.87 3.37 -3.11
CA VAL A 66 -7.25 4.09 -1.91
C VAL A 66 -6.10 5.00 -1.47
N PHE A 67 -6.39 6.28 -1.21
CA PHE A 67 -5.39 7.21 -0.69
C PHE A 67 -5.24 7.07 0.82
N THR A 68 -4.00 7.11 1.26
CA THR A 68 -3.63 7.00 2.67
C THR A 68 -2.65 8.12 3.05
N MET A 69 -2.44 8.33 4.34
CA MET A 69 -1.49 9.33 4.82
C MET A 69 -0.03 8.94 4.58
N ASN A 70 0.27 7.67 4.48
CA ASN A 70 1.60 7.10 4.24
C ASN A 70 1.50 5.57 4.13
N ALA A 71 2.62 4.90 3.82
CA ALA A 71 2.67 3.43 3.77
C ALA A 71 2.34 2.76 5.11
N THR A 72 2.67 3.35 6.24
CA THR A 72 2.33 2.80 7.56
C THR A 72 0.82 2.73 7.75
N HIS A 73 0.08 3.78 7.35
CA HIS A 73 -1.38 3.79 7.36
C HIS A 73 -1.94 2.71 6.42
N ALA A 74 -1.44 2.64 5.18
CA ALA A 74 -1.83 1.64 4.20
C ALA A 74 -1.61 0.20 4.71
N LEU A 75 -0.42 -0.09 5.27
CA LEU A 75 -0.08 -1.40 5.82
C LEU A 75 -0.93 -1.76 7.04
N ASN A 76 -1.28 -0.80 7.90
CA ASN A 76 -2.19 -1.06 9.02
C ASN A 76 -3.59 -1.43 8.53
N ILE A 77 -4.13 -0.76 7.51
CA ILE A 77 -5.40 -1.15 6.89
C ILE A 77 -5.29 -2.58 6.35
N ALA A 78 -4.31 -2.85 5.49
CA ALA A 78 -4.13 -4.15 4.85
C ALA A 78 -3.96 -5.30 5.87
N ILE A 79 -3.10 -5.11 6.87
CA ILE A 79 -2.82 -6.12 7.89
C ILE A 79 -4.06 -6.38 8.74
N ARG A 80 -4.75 -5.33 9.21
CA ARG A 80 -5.94 -5.49 10.07
C ARG A 80 -7.15 -6.04 9.34
N SER A 81 -7.23 -5.88 8.02
CA SER A 81 -8.25 -6.49 7.19
C SER A 81 -8.10 -8.01 7.07
N LEU A 82 -6.87 -8.54 7.20
CA LEU A 82 -6.59 -9.96 6.96
C LEU A 82 -6.03 -10.72 8.17
N ALA A 83 -5.60 -10.02 9.21
CA ALA A 83 -4.99 -10.62 10.39
C ALA A 83 -5.67 -10.19 11.68
N HIS A 84 -5.81 -11.14 12.58
CA HIS A 84 -6.31 -10.98 13.95
C HIS A 84 -5.42 -11.75 14.93
N LYS A 85 -5.76 -11.77 16.19
CA LYS A 85 -5.01 -12.50 17.21
C LYS A 85 -4.90 -13.99 16.86
N GLY A 86 -3.68 -14.51 16.83
CA GLY A 86 -3.39 -15.91 16.53
C GLY A 86 -3.32 -16.26 15.04
N THR A 87 -3.58 -15.31 14.11
CA THR A 87 -3.36 -15.55 12.67
C THR A 87 -1.91 -15.89 12.41
N ARG A 88 -1.64 -16.98 11.70
CA ARG A 88 -0.28 -17.39 11.32
C ARG A 88 0.19 -16.57 10.13
N VAL A 89 1.05 -15.60 10.40
CA VAL A 89 1.58 -14.68 9.39
C VAL A 89 3.04 -15.00 9.08
N LEU A 90 3.33 -15.24 7.81
CA LEU A 90 4.71 -15.38 7.33
C LEU A 90 5.20 -14.04 6.80
N VAL A 91 6.34 -13.58 7.31
CA VAL A 91 7.00 -12.36 6.87
C VAL A 91 8.41 -12.66 6.36
N SER A 92 9.00 -11.76 5.56
CA SER A 92 10.42 -11.83 5.26
C SER A 92 11.25 -11.39 6.48
N GLY A 93 12.52 -11.74 6.53
CA GLY A 93 13.46 -11.23 7.54
C GLY A 93 13.86 -9.76 7.31
N TYR A 94 13.26 -9.07 6.33
CA TYR A 94 13.66 -7.74 5.87
C TYR A 94 12.58 -6.69 6.04
N GLU A 95 11.51 -7.00 6.77
CA GLU A 95 10.36 -6.13 6.92
C GLU A 95 10.67 -4.85 7.69
N HIS A 96 10.02 -3.76 7.27
CA HIS A 96 10.00 -2.52 8.02
C HIS A 96 9.11 -2.63 9.27
N ASN A 97 9.37 -1.79 10.28
CA ASN A 97 8.56 -1.71 11.52
C ASN A 97 7.06 -1.45 11.27
N SER A 98 6.70 -0.88 10.12
CA SER A 98 5.31 -0.69 9.70
C SER A 98 4.54 -1.99 9.45
N VAL A 99 5.26 -3.12 9.28
CA VAL A 99 4.72 -4.47 9.17
C VAL A 99 4.81 -5.19 10.52
N THR A 100 6.00 -5.24 11.12
CA THR A 100 6.25 -6.08 12.29
C THR A 100 5.50 -5.60 13.55
N ARG A 101 5.40 -4.27 13.74
CA ARG A 101 4.73 -3.71 14.92
C ARG A 101 3.21 -3.91 14.93
N PRO A 102 2.47 -3.65 13.83
CA PRO A 102 1.04 -3.96 13.78
C PRO A 102 0.75 -5.44 14.01
N LEU A 103 1.52 -6.35 13.40
CA LEU A 103 1.37 -7.80 13.58
C LEU A 103 1.59 -8.20 15.04
N ALA A 104 2.66 -7.71 15.66
CA ALA A 104 2.93 -7.98 17.09
C ALA A 104 1.83 -7.41 17.99
N GLN A 105 1.34 -6.19 17.70
CA GLN A 105 0.25 -5.56 18.45
C GLN A 105 -1.08 -6.32 18.35
N LEU A 106 -1.36 -6.93 17.21
CA LEU A 106 -2.53 -7.78 17.02
C LEU A 106 -2.40 -9.12 17.75
N GLY A 107 -1.18 -9.51 18.15
CA GLY A 107 -0.91 -10.83 18.72
C GLY A 107 -0.97 -11.93 17.66
N ALA A 108 -0.56 -11.65 16.43
CA ALA A 108 -0.41 -12.63 15.38
C ALA A 108 0.74 -13.61 15.69
N ASP A 109 0.63 -14.84 15.20
CA ASP A 109 1.70 -15.85 15.25
C ASP A 109 2.63 -15.62 14.04
N ILE A 110 3.80 -15.02 14.30
CA ILE A 110 4.70 -14.54 13.25
C ILE A 110 5.80 -15.57 12.98
N ALA A 111 5.79 -16.14 11.79
CA ALA A 111 6.89 -16.91 11.25
C ALA A 111 7.74 -16.03 10.31
N VAL A 112 9.05 -16.26 10.29
CA VAL A 112 9.98 -15.48 9.47
C VAL A 112 10.64 -16.37 8.41
N ALA A 113 10.48 -16.03 7.15
CA ALA A 113 11.28 -16.55 6.05
C ALA A 113 12.58 -15.74 5.99
N SER A 114 13.71 -16.35 6.37
CA SER A 114 15.00 -15.70 6.44
C SER A 114 16.03 -16.39 5.53
N SER A 115 16.92 -15.59 4.98
CA SER A 115 18.14 -16.01 4.26
C SER A 115 19.25 -15.02 4.53
N ALA A 116 20.45 -15.28 4.07
CA ALA A 116 21.47 -14.25 4.01
C ALA A 116 21.04 -13.12 3.04
N PRO A 117 21.44 -11.85 3.26
CA PRO A 117 21.20 -10.78 2.31
C PRO A 117 21.73 -11.15 0.92
N PHE A 118 20.93 -10.82 -0.12
CA PHE A 118 21.21 -11.10 -1.53
C PHE A 118 21.21 -12.59 -1.92
N ASP A 119 20.85 -13.50 -1.00
CA ASP A 119 20.65 -14.91 -1.31
C ASP A 119 19.19 -15.14 -1.79
N ARG A 120 18.98 -14.90 -3.09
CA ARG A 120 17.69 -15.08 -3.76
C ARG A 120 17.16 -16.52 -3.66
N ASN A 121 18.02 -17.50 -3.79
CA ASN A 121 17.59 -18.90 -3.73
C ASN A 121 17.23 -19.34 -2.32
N GLY A 122 17.99 -18.88 -1.33
CA GLY A 122 17.70 -19.12 0.09
C GLY A 122 16.38 -18.53 0.52
N ILE A 123 16.07 -17.28 0.13
CA ILE A 123 14.79 -16.66 0.46
C ILE A 123 13.61 -17.36 -0.21
N LEU A 124 13.72 -17.72 -1.49
CA LEU A 124 12.67 -18.49 -2.18
C LEU A 124 12.44 -19.86 -1.54
N LYS A 125 13.51 -20.55 -1.12
CA LYS A 125 13.39 -21.80 -0.38
C LYS A 125 12.67 -21.59 0.95
N ALA A 126 13.04 -20.56 1.71
CA ALA A 126 12.44 -20.28 3.02
C ALA A 126 10.94 -19.97 2.91
N PHE A 127 10.51 -19.24 1.88
CA PHE A 127 9.09 -19.00 1.62
C PHE A 127 8.37 -20.29 1.19
N ARG A 128 8.94 -21.05 0.26
CA ARG A 128 8.35 -22.33 -0.22
C ARG A 128 8.08 -23.30 0.92
N ASP A 129 9.04 -23.41 1.84
CA ASP A 129 8.95 -24.36 2.97
C ASP A 129 7.89 -23.93 4.00
N LYS A 130 7.58 -22.62 4.11
CA LYS A 130 6.74 -22.07 5.19
C LYS A 130 5.35 -21.60 4.75
N ILE A 131 5.15 -21.21 3.49
CA ILE A 131 3.84 -20.77 2.96
C ILE A 131 2.71 -21.78 3.26
N PRO A 132 2.91 -23.13 3.14
CA PRO A 132 1.82 -24.06 3.39
C PRO A 132 1.23 -24.03 4.81
N ALA A 133 1.96 -23.48 5.79
CA ALA A 133 1.50 -23.33 7.16
C ALA A 133 0.97 -21.94 7.47
N ALA A 134 1.13 -20.98 6.57
CA ALA A 134 0.72 -19.58 6.76
C ALA A 134 -0.75 -19.36 6.36
N GLU A 135 -1.38 -18.39 7.01
CA GLU A 135 -2.73 -17.89 6.67
C GLU A 135 -2.64 -16.52 5.97
N LEU A 136 -1.50 -15.86 6.09
CA LEU A 136 -1.19 -14.59 5.45
C LEU A 136 0.31 -14.50 5.19
N VAL A 137 0.69 -13.94 4.05
CA VAL A 137 2.08 -13.57 3.77
C VAL A 137 2.18 -12.06 3.61
N VAL A 138 3.15 -11.44 4.31
CA VAL A 138 3.50 -10.02 4.11
C VAL A 138 4.97 -9.95 3.75
N CYS A 139 5.30 -9.27 2.65
CA CYS A 139 6.68 -9.20 2.17
C CYS A 139 7.00 -7.80 1.64
N THR A 140 8.14 -7.25 2.06
CA THR A 140 8.69 -6.05 1.42
C THR A 140 9.29 -6.42 0.06
N HIS A 141 9.13 -5.54 -0.94
CA HIS A 141 9.76 -5.73 -2.25
C HIS A 141 11.26 -5.42 -2.20
N VAL A 142 11.63 -4.36 -1.50
CA VAL A 142 13.04 -3.94 -1.36
C VAL A 142 13.29 -3.55 0.09
N SER A 143 14.31 -4.14 0.69
CA SER A 143 14.75 -3.76 2.03
C SER A 143 15.27 -2.32 2.05
N ASN A 144 14.71 -1.48 2.91
CA ASN A 144 15.17 -0.11 3.08
C ASN A 144 16.56 0.00 3.74
N VAL A 145 17.02 -1.08 4.37
CA VAL A 145 18.33 -1.14 5.05
C VAL A 145 19.43 -1.66 4.13
N PHE A 146 19.15 -2.75 3.41
CA PHE A 146 20.15 -3.46 2.62
C PHE A 146 20.06 -3.17 1.12
N GLY A 147 18.94 -2.63 0.62
CA GLY A 147 18.67 -2.52 -0.81
C GLY A 147 18.48 -3.89 -1.49
N PHE A 148 18.29 -4.95 -0.72
CA PHE A 148 18.02 -6.28 -1.27
C PHE A 148 16.63 -6.30 -1.89
N ILE A 149 16.58 -6.63 -3.19
CA ILE A 149 15.34 -6.81 -3.95
C ILE A 149 14.87 -8.25 -3.76
N LEU A 150 13.73 -8.43 -3.11
CA LEU A 150 13.14 -9.75 -2.88
C LEU A 150 12.37 -10.21 -4.13
N PRO A 151 12.36 -11.53 -4.41
CA PRO A 151 11.69 -12.10 -5.59
C PRO A 151 10.18 -12.20 -5.37
N VAL A 152 9.50 -11.04 -5.26
CA VAL A 152 8.09 -10.97 -4.83
C VAL A 152 7.11 -11.57 -5.81
N TYR A 153 7.43 -11.61 -7.11
CA TYR A 153 6.56 -12.25 -8.11
C TYR A 153 6.51 -13.76 -7.93
N GLU A 154 7.66 -14.39 -7.66
CA GLU A 154 7.70 -15.84 -7.38
C GLU A 154 7.08 -16.16 -6.02
N ILE A 155 7.26 -15.29 -5.02
CA ILE A 155 6.61 -15.46 -3.72
C ILE A 155 5.09 -15.32 -3.87
N ALA A 156 4.61 -14.33 -4.61
CA ALA A 156 3.19 -14.15 -4.90
C ALA A 156 2.59 -15.34 -5.66
N ASP A 157 3.33 -15.92 -6.63
CA ASP A 157 2.89 -17.13 -7.33
C ASP A 157 2.79 -18.34 -6.38
N MET A 158 3.74 -18.50 -5.45
CA MET A 158 3.65 -19.55 -4.41
C MET A 158 2.42 -19.33 -3.51
N CYS A 159 2.15 -18.09 -3.09
CA CYS A 159 0.99 -17.74 -2.27
C CYS A 159 -0.31 -18.06 -3.01
N ARG A 160 -0.43 -17.65 -4.27
CA ARG A 160 -1.59 -17.91 -5.12
C ARG A 160 -1.86 -19.41 -5.28
N ARG A 161 -0.83 -20.23 -5.53
CA ARG A 161 -0.95 -21.69 -5.62
C ARG A 161 -1.37 -22.34 -4.30
N ALA A 162 -0.98 -21.75 -3.18
CA ALA A 162 -1.34 -22.23 -1.85
C ALA A 162 -2.69 -21.68 -1.35
N GLY A 163 -3.31 -20.74 -2.08
CA GLY A 163 -4.53 -20.07 -1.63
C GLY A 163 -4.31 -19.14 -0.42
N VAL A 164 -3.08 -18.66 -0.22
CA VAL A 164 -2.71 -17.79 0.91
C VAL A 164 -2.67 -16.34 0.43
N PRO A 165 -3.40 -15.42 1.06
CA PRO A 165 -3.38 -14.01 0.70
C PRO A 165 -1.98 -13.40 0.88
N PHE A 166 -1.64 -12.45 0.00
CA PHE A 166 -0.34 -11.80 -0.05
C PHE A 166 -0.48 -10.28 0.05
N ILE A 167 0.27 -9.66 0.97
CA ILE A 167 0.42 -8.20 1.09
C ILE A 167 1.83 -7.82 0.67
N LEU A 168 1.95 -6.87 -0.26
CA LEU A 168 3.22 -6.32 -0.70
C LEU A 168 3.47 -4.95 -0.06
N ASP A 169 4.60 -4.79 0.63
CA ASP A 169 5.15 -3.46 0.94
C ASP A 169 6.04 -3.00 -0.22
N ALA A 170 5.50 -2.13 -1.06
CA ALA A 170 6.18 -1.53 -2.20
C ALA A 170 6.83 -0.17 -1.88
N SER A 171 7.10 0.12 -0.60
CA SER A 171 7.59 1.43 -0.15
C SER A 171 8.91 1.88 -0.78
N GLN A 172 9.75 0.96 -1.22
CA GLN A 172 11.04 1.28 -1.85
C GLN A 172 11.04 0.99 -3.35
N SER A 173 10.03 0.29 -3.86
CA SER A 173 9.99 -0.14 -5.26
C SER A 173 9.02 0.66 -6.12
N ALA A 174 7.90 1.11 -5.57
CA ALA A 174 6.90 1.87 -6.32
C ALA A 174 7.52 3.13 -6.95
N GLY A 175 7.43 3.25 -8.27
CA GLY A 175 8.04 4.34 -9.05
C GLY A 175 9.51 4.12 -9.44
N VAL A 176 10.15 3.01 -9.03
CA VAL A 176 11.56 2.66 -9.37
C VAL A 176 11.63 1.32 -10.07
N LEU A 177 10.94 0.33 -9.53
CA LEU A 177 10.85 -1.02 -10.10
C LEU A 177 9.43 -1.24 -10.60
N GLU A 178 9.28 -2.20 -11.48
CA GLU A 178 7.97 -2.66 -11.88
C GLU A 178 7.18 -3.20 -10.67
N VAL A 179 5.95 -2.73 -10.53
CA VAL A 179 4.97 -3.24 -9.56
C VAL A 179 3.67 -3.44 -10.34
N ASP A 180 3.52 -4.63 -10.89
CA ASP A 180 2.34 -5.01 -11.68
C ASP A 180 1.34 -5.72 -10.78
N TYR A 181 0.21 -5.05 -10.51
CA TYR A 181 -0.84 -5.58 -9.65
C TYR A 181 -1.44 -6.88 -10.18
N GLN A 182 -1.70 -6.97 -11.49
CA GLN A 182 -2.32 -8.17 -12.08
C GLN A 182 -1.37 -9.36 -12.04
N ALA A 183 -0.10 -9.15 -12.34
CA ALA A 183 0.91 -10.21 -12.27
C ALA A 183 1.15 -10.69 -10.84
N LEU A 184 1.17 -9.80 -9.88
CA LEU A 184 1.31 -10.12 -8.46
C LEU A 184 0.08 -10.85 -7.90
N GLY A 185 -1.14 -10.42 -8.26
CA GLY A 185 -2.37 -10.95 -7.68
C GLY A 185 -2.42 -10.77 -6.16
N ALA A 186 -1.83 -9.68 -5.66
CA ALA A 186 -1.75 -9.40 -4.24
C ALA A 186 -3.12 -8.97 -3.69
N ALA A 187 -3.42 -9.38 -2.45
CA ALA A 187 -4.59 -8.90 -1.73
C ALA A 187 -4.50 -7.38 -1.47
N PHE A 188 -3.29 -6.92 -1.12
CA PHE A 188 -3.02 -5.49 -0.95
C PHE A 188 -1.59 -5.16 -1.38
N ILE A 189 -1.42 -3.94 -1.95
CA ILE A 189 -0.10 -3.35 -2.20
C ILE A 189 -0.06 -1.96 -1.57
N ALA A 190 0.88 -1.74 -0.66
CA ALA A 190 1.02 -0.49 0.09
C ALA A 190 2.26 0.29 -0.33
N MET A 191 2.15 1.61 -0.46
CA MET A 191 3.26 2.47 -0.83
C MET A 191 3.09 3.90 -0.33
N PRO A 192 4.19 4.63 -0.02
CA PRO A 192 4.13 6.05 0.30
C PRO A 192 4.19 6.89 -0.96
N GLY A 193 3.54 8.04 -0.96
CA GLY A 193 3.64 8.99 -2.07
C GLY A 193 4.95 9.79 -2.09
N HIS A 194 5.59 9.98 -0.95
CA HIS A 194 6.71 10.92 -0.77
C HIS A 194 8.10 10.40 -1.13
N LYS A 195 8.21 9.12 -1.54
CA LYS A 195 9.47 8.53 -2.02
C LYS A 195 9.54 8.65 -3.55
N ALA A 196 9.71 7.57 -4.27
CA ALA A 196 9.94 7.61 -5.71
C ALA A 196 8.69 7.96 -6.55
N LEU A 197 7.51 8.09 -5.93
CA LEU A 197 6.34 8.70 -6.57
C LEU A 197 6.35 10.23 -6.53
N PHE A 198 7.38 10.84 -5.90
CA PHE A 198 7.62 12.28 -5.84
C PHE A 198 6.51 13.13 -5.20
N GLY A 199 5.52 12.52 -4.56
CA GLY A 199 4.47 13.22 -3.84
C GLY A 199 4.97 13.90 -2.56
N PRO A 200 4.15 14.73 -1.92
CA PRO A 200 4.48 15.31 -0.61
C PRO A 200 4.45 14.25 0.50
N GLN A 201 5.10 14.56 1.62
CA GLN A 201 4.88 13.81 2.86
C GLN A 201 3.41 13.95 3.27
N GLY A 202 2.87 12.95 3.96
CA GLY A 202 1.44 12.90 4.29
C GLY A 202 0.58 12.28 3.19
N THR A 203 1.18 11.62 2.18
CA THR A 203 0.48 10.91 1.12
C THR A 203 0.97 9.48 0.97
N GLY A 204 0.07 8.59 0.59
CA GLY A 204 0.32 7.19 0.28
C GLY A 204 -0.82 6.59 -0.53
N ILE A 205 -0.59 5.40 -1.01
CA ILE A 205 -1.55 4.61 -1.80
C ILE A 205 -1.64 3.20 -1.20
N LEU A 206 -2.85 2.69 -1.14
CA LEU A 206 -3.17 1.29 -0.95
C LEU A 206 -3.93 0.80 -2.19
N ILE A 207 -3.40 -0.21 -2.86
CA ILE A 207 -4.12 -0.93 -3.91
C ILE A 207 -4.84 -2.10 -3.25
N CYS A 208 -6.16 -2.18 -3.43
CA CYS A 208 -7.03 -3.16 -2.81
C CYS A 208 -7.43 -4.24 -3.81
N GLY A 209 -6.86 -5.43 -3.69
CA GLY A 209 -7.27 -6.62 -4.45
C GLY A 209 -8.48 -7.32 -3.85
N VAL A 210 -8.69 -7.10 -2.56
CA VAL A 210 -9.83 -7.58 -1.78
C VAL A 210 -10.45 -6.41 -1.01
N GLU A 211 -11.63 -6.61 -0.47
CA GLU A 211 -12.26 -5.65 0.43
C GLU A 211 -11.43 -5.43 1.69
N GLY A 212 -11.27 -4.17 2.09
CA GLY A 212 -10.52 -3.79 3.27
C GLY A 212 -11.42 -3.24 4.37
N GLU A 213 -11.02 -3.43 5.63
CA GLU A 213 -11.72 -2.83 6.75
C GLU A 213 -11.18 -1.42 7.04
N PRO A 214 -12.05 -0.43 7.31
CA PRO A 214 -11.60 0.91 7.66
C PRO A 214 -10.83 0.90 8.99
N LEU A 215 -9.67 1.52 9.01
CA LEU A 215 -8.88 1.66 10.23
C LEU A 215 -9.47 2.66 11.22
N LEU A 216 -10.18 3.66 10.71
CA LEU A 216 -10.81 4.72 11.46
C LEU A 216 -12.30 4.77 11.15
N SER A 217 -13.12 4.85 12.19
CA SER A 217 -14.56 5.07 12.06
C SER A 217 -14.88 6.54 12.24
N GLY A 218 -15.74 7.10 11.38
CA GLY A 218 -16.11 8.51 11.48
C GLY A 218 -16.94 9.01 10.32
N GLY A 219 -16.84 10.27 10.00
CA GLY A 219 -17.61 10.91 8.94
C GLY A 219 -17.19 10.42 7.55
N SER A 220 -17.89 9.44 7.02
CA SER A 220 -17.68 8.88 5.69
C SER A 220 -18.12 9.81 4.55
N GLY A 221 -18.91 10.85 4.85
CA GLY A 221 -19.48 11.73 3.83
C GLY A 221 -20.70 11.17 3.09
N SER A 222 -21.11 9.95 3.41
CA SER A 222 -22.28 9.28 2.81
C SER A 222 -23.55 9.54 3.62
N ASP A 223 -23.98 8.63 4.44
CA ASP A 223 -25.19 8.74 5.22
C ASP A 223 -24.90 9.29 6.61
N SER A 224 -25.64 10.32 7.04
CA SER A 224 -25.43 11.00 8.32
C SER A 224 -26.37 10.51 9.43
N ILE A 225 -27.30 9.61 9.13
CA ILE A 225 -28.34 9.15 10.06
C ILE A 225 -27.89 7.95 10.90
N PRO A 226 -27.24 6.91 10.34
CA PRO A 226 -26.78 5.77 11.12
C PRO A 226 -25.67 6.13 12.10
N GLN A 227 -25.75 5.64 13.34
CA GLN A 227 -24.66 5.76 14.31
C GLN A 227 -23.52 4.76 14.08
N LEU A 228 -23.78 3.71 13.32
CA LEU A 228 -22.76 2.75 12.89
C LEU A 228 -22.21 3.17 11.53
N MET A 229 -20.97 2.77 11.24
CA MET A 229 -20.41 2.94 9.90
C MET A 229 -21.34 2.27 8.89
N PRO A 230 -21.69 2.96 7.78
CA PRO A 230 -22.53 2.37 6.74
C PRO A 230 -21.82 1.13 6.16
N GLU A 231 -22.62 0.11 5.80
CA GLU A 231 -22.10 -1.10 5.14
C GLU A 231 -21.45 -0.79 3.80
N TYR A 232 -21.93 0.26 3.14
CA TYR A 232 -21.37 0.76 1.89
C TYR A 232 -20.64 2.08 2.16
N LEU A 233 -19.32 2.03 2.13
CA LEU A 233 -18.52 3.25 2.08
C LEU A 233 -18.65 3.84 0.67
N PRO A 234 -18.63 5.18 0.53
CA PRO A 234 -18.59 5.77 -0.79
C PRO A 234 -17.37 5.28 -1.54
N ASP A 235 -17.53 4.83 -2.79
CA ASP A 235 -16.47 4.31 -3.66
C ASP A 235 -15.30 5.28 -3.88
N ARG A 236 -15.24 6.36 -3.13
CA ARG A 236 -14.38 7.50 -3.43
C ARG A 236 -13.64 8.08 -2.22
N MET A 237 -13.58 7.32 -1.14
CA MET A 237 -12.81 7.75 0.04
C MET A 237 -11.46 7.07 0.10
#